data_242d5a27059065ba62a6ac4239caa8e0
#
_entry.id   242d5a27059065ba62a6ac4239caa8e0
#
_cell.length_a   1.000
_cell.length_b   1.000
_cell.length_c   1.000
_cell.angle_alpha   90.00
_cell.angle_beta   90.00
_cell.angle_gamma   90.00
#
_symmetry.space_group_name_H-M   'P 1'
#
loop_
_entity.id
_entity.type
_entity.pdbx_description
1 polymer ?
#
loop_
_entity_poly.entity_id
_entity_poly.type
_entity_poly.pdbx_seq_one_letter_code
_entity_poly.pdbx_strand_id
1 'polypeptide(L)'
;DLTNSTLVLQYGSAAQKKIASFSDTTLNNVRTKDLGEVGDQISQLVVELKGFDLEEEEKKGFFGFFKNTGNKLTAMKAKYDTAEVNVNKIAGALESHQVQLLKDIVMLDKLYEMNLSYHKELSMYIIAGKKKLKKERETTLVQLENKAKQTGLAEDAQAANDYAQMCDNFEKKLHDLELTRMVSVQMSPQIRLVQNNDKLMADKIQSTLVNTICLLY
;
A
#
# COMPACT_ATOMS: atom_id res chain seq x y z
N ASP A 1 28.64 -13.34 19.38
CA ASP A 1 28.90 -14.56 20.15
C ASP A 1 27.66 -15.46 20.04
N LEU A 2 27.81 -16.67 19.50
CA LEU A 2 26.72 -17.64 19.34
C LEU A 2 26.39 -18.36 20.64
N THR A 3 27.25 -18.28 21.65
CA THR A 3 27.02 -18.90 22.97
C THR A 3 25.97 -18.17 23.78
N ASN A 4 25.61 -16.93 23.40
CA ASN A 4 24.58 -16.16 24.06
C ASN A 4 23.25 -16.29 23.31
N SER A 5 22.36 -17.16 23.79
CA SER A 5 21.05 -17.43 23.20
C SER A 5 20.19 -16.16 23.06
N THR A 6 20.28 -15.22 24.01
CA THR A 6 19.54 -13.95 23.96
C THR A 6 20.00 -13.08 22.80
N LEU A 7 21.31 -12.98 22.56
CA LEU A 7 21.86 -12.23 21.43
C LEU A 7 21.49 -12.87 20.09
N VAL A 8 21.45 -14.21 20.03
CA VAL A 8 21.01 -14.96 18.85
C VAL A 8 19.54 -14.67 18.55
N LEU A 9 18.66 -14.72 19.54
CA LEU A 9 17.24 -14.42 19.39
C LEU A 9 16.99 -12.96 18.97
N GLN A 10 17.78 -12.04 19.50
CA GLN A 10 17.66 -10.60 19.20
C GLN A 10 18.31 -10.20 17.87
N TYR A 11 19.11 -11.08 17.26
CA TYR A 11 19.82 -10.78 16.03
C TYR A 11 18.85 -10.36 14.90
N GLY A 12 19.02 -9.16 14.37
CA GLY A 12 18.17 -8.60 13.33
C GLY A 12 16.72 -8.30 13.72
N SER A 13 16.32 -8.53 15.00
CA SER A 13 14.93 -8.36 15.45
C SER A 13 14.42 -6.94 15.30
N ALA A 14 15.27 -5.92 15.45
CA ALA A 14 14.89 -4.53 15.25
C ALA A 14 14.52 -4.26 13.77
N ALA A 15 15.32 -4.76 12.82
CA ALA A 15 15.03 -4.65 11.40
C ALA A 15 13.77 -5.45 11.01
N GLN A 16 13.58 -6.64 11.60
CA GLN A 16 12.41 -7.48 11.41
C GLN A 16 11.13 -6.77 11.89
N LYS A 17 11.15 -6.16 13.08
CA LYS A 17 10.04 -5.38 13.63
C LYS A 17 9.67 -4.18 12.77
N LYS A 18 10.66 -3.48 12.19
CA LYS A 18 10.41 -2.36 11.28
C LYS A 18 9.60 -2.80 10.06
N ILE A 19 9.94 -3.93 9.45
CA ILE A 19 9.21 -4.48 8.29
C ILE A 19 7.80 -4.93 8.70
N ALA A 20 7.64 -5.62 9.83
CA ALA A 20 6.32 -6.05 10.32
C ALA A 20 5.39 -4.85 10.58
N SER A 21 5.86 -3.87 11.35
CA SER A 21 5.10 -2.65 11.65
C SER A 21 4.77 -1.84 10.38
N PHE A 22 5.71 -1.78 9.45
CA PHE A 22 5.52 -1.15 8.15
C PHE A 22 4.46 -1.87 7.32
N SER A 23 4.48 -3.20 7.30
CA SER A 23 3.49 -4.03 6.60
C SER A 23 2.08 -3.75 7.11
N ASP A 24 1.89 -3.74 8.44
CA ASP A 24 0.60 -3.47 9.07
C ASP A 24 0.10 -2.05 8.73
N THR A 25 0.97 -1.05 8.79
CA THR A 25 0.63 0.33 8.46
C THR A 25 0.22 0.46 6.99
N THR A 26 0.96 -0.16 6.08
CA THR A 26 0.67 -0.11 4.64
C THR A 26 -0.64 -0.81 4.31
N LEU A 27 -0.88 -2.00 4.88
CA LEU A 27 -2.12 -2.75 4.67
C LEU A 27 -3.35 -2.00 5.19
N ASN A 28 -3.25 -1.35 6.33
CA ASN A 28 -4.35 -0.55 6.89
C ASN A 28 -4.66 0.66 6.01
N ASN A 29 -3.65 1.36 5.52
CA ASN A 29 -3.84 2.51 4.62
C ASN A 29 -4.44 2.12 3.27
N VAL A 30 -4.16 0.91 2.77
CA VAL A 30 -4.73 0.39 1.51
C VAL A 30 -6.18 -0.07 1.68
N ARG A 31 -6.53 -0.65 2.84
CA ARG A 31 -7.87 -1.21 3.09
C ARG A 31 -8.96 -0.16 3.34
N THR A 32 -8.60 1.04 3.77
CA THR A 32 -9.57 2.07 4.19
C THR A 32 -10.09 2.93 3.03
N LYS A 33 -9.67 2.69 1.79
CA LYS A 33 -10.11 3.49 0.65
C LYS A 33 -11.31 2.88 -0.04
N ASP A 34 -12.46 3.50 0.13
CA ASP A 34 -13.67 3.18 -0.63
C ASP A 34 -13.66 3.92 -1.97
N LEU A 35 -13.05 3.31 -2.97
CA LEU A 35 -13.07 3.80 -4.35
C LEU A 35 -14.48 3.72 -4.97
N GLY A 36 -15.40 2.98 -4.35
CA GLY A 36 -16.80 2.88 -4.75
C GLY A 36 -17.51 4.22 -4.63
N GLU A 37 -17.28 4.97 -3.54
CA GLU A 37 -17.89 6.29 -3.33
C GLU A 37 -17.54 7.29 -4.43
N VAL A 38 -16.28 7.32 -4.88
CA VAL A 38 -15.85 8.18 -6.00
C VAL A 38 -16.53 7.77 -7.31
N GLY A 39 -16.65 6.46 -7.56
CA GLY A 39 -17.37 5.92 -8.72
C GLY A 39 -18.85 6.32 -8.73
N ASP A 40 -19.49 6.23 -7.58
CA ASP A 40 -20.90 6.62 -7.40
C ASP A 40 -21.09 8.13 -7.62
N GLN A 41 -20.21 8.97 -7.10
CA GLN A 41 -20.25 10.41 -7.32
C GLN A 41 -20.06 10.80 -8.78
N ILE A 42 -19.11 10.15 -9.49
CA ILE A 42 -18.94 10.35 -10.94
C ILE A 42 -20.21 9.91 -11.69
N SER A 43 -20.81 8.79 -11.31
CA SER A 43 -22.05 8.30 -11.94
C SER A 43 -23.22 9.24 -11.69
N GLN A 44 -23.38 9.75 -10.48
CA GLN A 44 -24.40 10.75 -10.15
C GLN A 44 -24.23 12.03 -10.96
N LEU A 45 -22.98 12.51 -11.10
CA LEU A 45 -22.68 13.69 -11.91
C LEU A 45 -23.11 13.49 -13.37
N VAL A 46 -22.82 12.33 -13.95
CA VAL A 46 -23.20 11.98 -15.33
C VAL A 46 -24.73 11.90 -15.47
N VAL A 47 -25.44 11.36 -14.47
CA VAL A 47 -26.91 11.27 -14.48
C VAL A 47 -27.54 12.65 -14.41
N GLU A 48 -27.06 13.54 -13.53
CA GLU A 48 -27.56 14.92 -13.41
C GLU A 48 -27.38 15.67 -14.75
N LEU A 49 -26.22 15.54 -15.40
CA LEU A 49 -25.95 16.17 -16.68
C LEU A 49 -26.81 15.60 -17.83
N LYS A 50 -26.98 14.26 -17.89
CA LYS A 50 -27.82 13.61 -18.92
C LYS A 50 -29.30 13.88 -18.73
N GLY A 51 -29.76 13.97 -17.49
CA GLY A 51 -31.15 14.33 -17.17
C GLY A 51 -31.55 15.70 -17.72
N PHE A 52 -30.57 16.59 -17.90
CA PHE A 52 -30.76 17.90 -18.49
C PHE A 52 -30.93 17.84 -20.02
N ASP A 53 -30.18 16.97 -20.69
CA ASP A 53 -30.15 16.85 -22.18
C ASP A 53 -31.39 16.10 -22.71
N LEU A 54 -31.91 15.10 -21.97
CA LEU A 54 -33.04 14.26 -22.42
C LEU A 54 -34.40 14.95 -22.36
N GLU A 55 -34.59 16.00 -21.54
CA GLU A 55 -35.83 16.74 -21.49
C GLU A 55 -36.02 17.73 -22.66
N GLU A 56 -34.95 18.09 -23.40
CA GLU A 56 -35.09 18.91 -24.59
C GLU A 56 -35.53 18.10 -25.82
N GLU A 57 -35.21 16.79 -25.94
CA GLU A 57 -35.57 15.97 -27.10
C GLU A 57 -37.02 15.42 -27.06
N GLU A 58 -37.61 15.18 -25.91
CA GLU A 58 -38.95 14.61 -25.84
C GLU A 58 -40.11 15.59 -26.11
N LYS A 59 -39.85 16.90 -26.28
CA LYS A 59 -40.91 17.94 -26.47
C LYS A 59 -40.99 18.51 -27.87
N LYS A 60 -40.48 17.84 -28.92
CA LYS A 60 -40.80 18.18 -30.32
C LYS A 60 -42.09 17.52 -30.81
N GLY A 61 -43.12 17.53 -30.01
CA GLY A 61 -44.48 17.24 -30.44
C GLY A 61 -45.20 18.55 -30.81
N PHE A 62 -45.62 18.66 -32.03
CA PHE A 62 -46.09 19.81 -32.83
C PHE A 62 -47.37 20.49 -32.33
N PHE A 63 -47.87 20.26 -31.14
CA PHE A 63 -49.12 20.84 -30.62
C PHE A 63 -48.99 21.42 -29.21
N GLY A 64 -48.51 22.65 -29.07
CA GLY A 64 -48.42 23.32 -27.79
C GLY A 64 -47.92 24.75 -27.83
N PHE A 65 -47.93 25.37 -28.96
CA PHE A 65 -47.66 26.79 -29.13
C PHE A 65 -48.90 27.59 -28.71
N PHE A 66 -48.85 28.36 -27.69
CA PHE A 66 -49.80 29.30 -27.11
C PHE A 66 -50.43 28.88 -25.78
N LYS A 67 -49.69 28.99 -24.71
CA LYS A 67 -50.08 29.63 -23.42
C LYS A 67 -48.99 29.46 -22.36
N ASN A 68 -48.61 30.55 -21.73
CA ASN A 68 -47.72 30.65 -20.55
C ASN A 68 -46.23 30.61 -20.81
N THR A 69 -45.67 31.51 -21.59
CA THR A 69 -44.22 31.72 -21.80
C THR A 69 -43.49 32.15 -20.49
N GLY A 70 -44.15 32.90 -19.59
CA GLY A 70 -43.53 33.37 -18.32
C GLY A 70 -43.28 32.28 -17.28
N ASN A 71 -44.24 31.36 -17.11
CA ASN A 71 -44.10 30.28 -16.12
C ASN A 71 -43.16 29.17 -16.55
N LYS A 72 -42.98 28.93 -17.86
CA LYS A 72 -42.06 27.94 -18.38
C LYS A 72 -40.60 28.38 -18.22
N LEU A 73 -40.30 29.65 -18.47
CA LEU A 73 -38.95 30.21 -18.33
C LEU A 73 -38.52 30.21 -16.85
N THR A 74 -39.40 30.52 -15.93
CA THR A 74 -39.17 30.51 -14.50
C THR A 74 -38.95 29.08 -13.98
N ALA A 75 -39.76 28.11 -14.45
CA ALA A 75 -39.59 26.71 -14.08
C ALA A 75 -38.31 26.10 -14.65
N MET A 76 -37.94 26.47 -15.86
CA MET A 76 -36.68 26.04 -16.50
C MET A 76 -35.46 26.63 -15.78
N LYS A 77 -35.53 27.92 -15.40
CA LYS A 77 -34.50 28.57 -14.60
C LYS A 77 -34.34 27.89 -13.21
N ALA A 78 -35.44 27.58 -12.52
CA ALA A 78 -35.39 26.93 -11.23
C ALA A 78 -34.82 25.50 -11.30
N LYS A 79 -35.07 24.77 -12.39
CA LYS A 79 -34.44 23.46 -12.65
C LYS A 79 -32.93 23.61 -12.92
N TYR A 80 -32.55 24.61 -13.72
CA TYR A 80 -31.14 24.92 -13.97
C TYR A 80 -30.41 25.26 -12.66
N ASP A 81 -30.96 26.16 -11.87
CA ASP A 81 -30.38 26.59 -10.59
C ASP A 81 -30.22 25.38 -9.63
N THR A 82 -31.16 24.43 -9.63
CA THR A 82 -31.10 23.21 -8.81
C THR A 82 -30.01 22.24 -9.32
N ALA A 83 -29.93 22.02 -10.63
CA ALA A 83 -28.92 21.17 -11.23
C ALA A 83 -27.52 21.75 -11.02
N GLU A 84 -27.34 23.07 -11.20
CA GLU A 84 -26.08 23.77 -10.94
C GLU A 84 -25.62 23.57 -9.47
N VAL A 85 -26.52 23.70 -8.49
CA VAL A 85 -26.18 23.47 -7.07
C VAL A 85 -25.77 22.03 -6.82
N ASN A 86 -26.48 21.05 -7.41
CA ASN A 86 -26.14 19.63 -7.25
C ASN A 86 -24.80 19.29 -7.90
N VAL A 87 -24.57 19.77 -9.12
CA VAL A 87 -23.32 19.58 -9.85
C VAL A 87 -22.15 20.19 -9.09
N ASN A 88 -22.28 21.42 -8.60
CA ASN A 88 -21.24 22.07 -7.81
C ASN A 88 -20.93 21.35 -6.50
N LYS A 89 -21.94 20.78 -5.84
CA LYS A 89 -21.75 19.97 -4.63
C LYS A 89 -20.97 18.69 -4.93
N ILE A 90 -21.33 17.97 -5.99
CA ILE A 90 -20.64 16.76 -6.40
C ILE A 90 -19.22 17.07 -6.85
N ALA A 91 -19.03 18.16 -7.60
CA ALA A 91 -17.71 18.61 -8.05
C ALA A 91 -16.80 18.92 -6.85
N GLY A 92 -17.29 19.65 -5.84
CA GLY A 92 -16.52 19.94 -4.63
C GLY A 92 -16.15 18.67 -3.83
N ALA A 93 -17.02 17.67 -3.77
CA ALA A 93 -16.70 16.38 -3.16
C ALA A 93 -15.60 15.64 -3.96
N LEU A 94 -15.70 15.61 -5.30
CA LEU A 94 -14.69 15.01 -6.17
C LEU A 94 -13.34 15.72 -6.06
N GLU A 95 -13.29 17.04 -5.99
CA GLU A 95 -12.06 17.80 -5.73
C GLU A 95 -11.41 17.42 -4.40
N SER A 96 -12.21 17.25 -3.37
CA SER A 96 -11.73 16.83 -2.04
C SER A 96 -11.11 15.43 -2.10
N HIS A 97 -11.74 14.50 -2.82
CA HIS A 97 -11.21 13.16 -3.05
C HIS A 97 -9.92 13.21 -3.86
N GLN A 98 -9.84 14.05 -4.89
CA GLN A 98 -8.62 14.21 -5.70
C GLN A 98 -7.45 14.70 -4.84
N VAL A 99 -7.67 15.71 -4.00
CA VAL A 99 -6.64 16.20 -3.07
C VAL A 99 -6.16 15.09 -2.12
N GLN A 100 -7.08 14.25 -1.64
CA GLN A 100 -6.72 13.12 -0.78
C GLN A 100 -5.88 12.09 -1.55
N LEU A 101 -6.29 11.71 -2.76
CA LEU A 101 -5.53 10.78 -3.61
C LEU A 101 -4.11 11.29 -3.91
N LEU A 102 -3.94 12.58 -4.17
CA LEU A 102 -2.62 13.18 -4.38
C LEU A 102 -1.73 13.10 -3.14
N LYS A 103 -2.29 13.31 -1.93
CA LYS A 103 -1.56 13.11 -0.67
C LYS A 103 -1.14 11.67 -0.49
N ASP A 104 -2.03 10.73 -0.82
CA ASP A 104 -1.76 9.30 -0.72
C ASP A 104 -0.67 8.84 -1.69
N ILE A 105 -0.65 9.37 -2.90
CA ILE A 105 0.42 9.10 -3.88
C ILE A 105 1.79 9.49 -3.30
N VAL A 106 1.89 10.66 -2.67
CA VAL A 106 3.14 11.13 -2.02
C VAL A 106 3.51 10.25 -0.82
N MET A 107 2.52 9.84 -0.03
CA MET A 107 2.73 8.92 1.10
C MET A 107 3.23 7.56 0.61
N LEU A 108 2.65 7.01 -0.44
CA LEU A 108 3.05 5.72 -1.03
C LEU A 108 4.47 5.76 -1.60
N ASP A 109 4.93 6.89 -2.16
CA ASP A 109 6.33 7.05 -2.55
C ASP A 109 7.27 6.95 -1.34
N LYS A 110 6.96 7.62 -0.25
CA LYS A 110 7.74 7.52 1.01
C LYS A 110 7.74 6.09 1.55
N LEU A 111 6.60 5.43 1.53
CA LEU A 111 6.48 4.04 1.95
C LEU A 111 7.34 3.10 1.09
N TYR A 112 7.37 3.32 -0.21
CA TYR A 112 8.23 2.56 -1.11
C TYR A 112 9.72 2.72 -0.77
N GLU A 113 10.19 3.95 -0.56
CA GLU A 113 11.57 4.25 -0.18
C GLU A 113 11.94 3.64 1.19
N MET A 114 11.04 3.74 2.17
CA MET A 114 11.22 3.11 3.48
C MET A 114 11.35 1.59 3.36
N ASN A 115 10.50 0.95 2.57
CA ASN A 115 10.56 -0.49 2.32
C ASN A 115 11.91 -0.90 1.71
N LEU A 116 12.42 -0.14 0.74
CA LEU A 116 13.76 -0.37 0.16
C LEU A 116 14.86 -0.25 1.21
N SER A 117 14.78 0.74 2.11
CA SER A 117 15.75 0.93 3.18
C SER A 117 15.76 -0.25 4.15
N TYR A 118 14.58 -0.69 4.60
CA TYR A 118 14.43 -1.84 5.51
C TYR A 118 14.87 -3.16 4.85
N HIS A 119 14.57 -3.33 3.57
CA HIS A 119 15.06 -4.47 2.80
C HIS A 119 16.59 -4.53 2.76
N LYS A 120 17.27 -3.40 2.53
CA LYS A 120 18.73 -3.31 2.54
C LYS A 120 19.30 -3.61 3.93
N GLU A 121 18.74 -3.00 4.98
CA GLU A 121 19.17 -3.22 6.36
C GLU A 121 19.06 -4.71 6.73
N LEU A 122 17.94 -5.35 6.46
CA LEU A 122 17.71 -6.76 6.75
C LEU A 122 18.64 -7.66 5.93
N SER A 123 18.88 -7.33 4.67
CA SER A 123 19.83 -8.07 3.81
C SER A 123 21.26 -8.02 4.35
N MET A 124 21.69 -6.89 4.93
CA MET A 124 23.00 -6.79 5.58
C MET A 124 23.12 -7.70 6.79
N TYR A 125 22.07 -7.75 7.65
CA TYR A 125 22.03 -8.70 8.76
C TYR A 125 22.13 -10.16 8.29
N ILE A 126 21.36 -10.53 7.27
CA ILE A 126 21.38 -11.91 6.72
C ILE A 126 22.76 -12.25 6.17
N ILE A 127 23.38 -11.37 5.39
CA ILE A 127 24.73 -11.62 4.79
C ILE A 127 25.78 -11.73 5.89
N ALA A 128 25.78 -10.81 6.86
CA ALA A 128 26.72 -10.82 7.96
C ALA A 128 26.55 -12.08 8.84
N GLY A 129 25.30 -12.44 9.15
CA GLY A 129 24.99 -13.63 9.91
C GLY A 129 25.41 -14.92 9.22
N LYS A 130 25.15 -15.06 7.90
CA LYS A 130 25.59 -16.23 7.11
C LYS A 130 27.12 -16.35 7.09
N LYS A 131 27.83 -15.24 6.92
CA LYS A 131 29.30 -15.24 6.98
C LYS A 131 29.80 -15.67 8.36
N LYS A 132 29.17 -15.18 9.43
CA LYS A 132 29.53 -15.56 10.81
C LYS A 132 29.25 -17.03 11.05
N LEU A 133 28.08 -17.53 10.69
CA LEU A 133 27.70 -18.93 10.85
C LEU A 133 28.67 -19.86 10.11
N LYS A 134 28.96 -19.53 8.84
CA LYS A 134 29.93 -20.29 8.05
C LYS A 134 31.28 -20.36 8.75
N LYS A 135 31.81 -19.21 9.20
CA LYS A 135 33.08 -19.16 9.89
C LYS A 135 33.08 -20.03 11.15
N GLU A 136 32.03 -19.95 11.96
CA GLU A 136 31.95 -20.72 13.21
C GLU A 136 31.86 -22.23 12.96
N ARG A 137 31.12 -22.65 11.94
CA ARG A 137 31.06 -24.06 11.54
C ARG A 137 32.40 -24.58 11.01
N GLU A 138 33.15 -23.77 10.26
CA GLU A 138 34.43 -24.15 9.67
C GLU A 138 35.61 -24.04 10.66
N THR A 139 35.47 -23.30 11.75
CA THR A 139 36.55 -23.07 12.72
C THR A 139 36.24 -23.65 14.11
N THR A 140 35.42 -22.95 14.87
CA THR A 140 35.15 -23.27 16.28
C THR A 140 34.49 -24.65 16.45
N LEU A 141 33.52 -24.99 15.62
CA LEU A 141 32.86 -26.30 15.70
C LEU A 141 33.85 -27.43 15.35
N VAL A 142 34.59 -27.28 14.29
CA VAL A 142 35.64 -28.29 13.88
C VAL A 142 36.67 -28.47 14.97
N GLN A 143 37.09 -27.38 15.66
CA GLN A 143 38.04 -27.47 16.76
C GLN A 143 37.48 -28.27 17.93
N LEU A 144 36.20 -28.04 18.30
CA LEU A 144 35.53 -28.76 19.39
C LEU A 144 35.32 -30.24 19.03
N GLU A 145 34.92 -30.55 17.82
CA GLU A 145 34.79 -31.93 17.32
C GLU A 145 36.11 -32.69 17.32
N ASN A 146 37.19 -32.04 16.87
CA ASN A 146 38.52 -32.65 16.88
C ASN A 146 39.02 -32.89 18.30
N LYS A 147 38.78 -31.95 19.23
CA LYS A 147 39.09 -32.11 20.64
C LYS A 147 38.36 -33.31 21.23
N ALA A 148 37.07 -33.41 21.01
CA ALA A 148 36.27 -34.54 21.46
C ALA A 148 36.78 -35.88 20.92
N LYS A 149 37.21 -35.94 19.68
CA LYS A 149 37.78 -37.16 19.08
C LYS A 149 39.13 -37.52 19.67
N GLN A 150 39.96 -36.51 20.05
CA GLN A 150 41.31 -36.72 20.62
C GLN A 150 41.27 -37.14 22.09
N THR A 151 40.37 -36.52 22.89
CA THR A 151 40.28 -36.77 24.31
C THR A 151 39.42 -37.98 24.65
N GLY A 152 38.40 -38.28 23.82
CA GLY A 152 37.41 -39.29 24.11
C GLY A 152 36.53 -38.99 25.34
N LEU A 153 36.59 -37.76 25.90
CA LEU A 153 35.83 -37.35 27.05
C LEU A 153 34.40 -36.98 26.70
N ALA A 154 33.45 -37.45 27.51
CA ALA A 154 32.04 -37.14 27.31
C ALA A 154 31.73 -35.63 27.40
N GLU A 155 32.46 -34.89 28.23
CA GLU A 155 32.33 -33.44 28.37
C GLU A 155 32.73 -32.69 27.11
N ASP A 156 33.80 -33.11 26.40
CA ASP A 156 34.23 -32.51 25.16
C ASP A 156 33.25 -32.84 24.03
N ALA A 157 32.71 -34.05 24.02
CA ALA A 157 31.65 -34.43 23.08
C ALA A 157 30.36 -33.62 23.28
N GLN A 158 29.97 -33.40 24.53
CA GLN A 158 28.83 -32.58 24.88
C GLN A 158 29.04 -31.12 24.46
N ALA A 159 30.22 -30.54 24.70
CA ALA A 159 30.55 -29.18 24.28
C ALA A 159 30.47 -28.99 22.76
N ALA A 160 30.93 -29.97 21.95
CA ALA A 160 30.81 -29.95 20.52
C ALA A 160 29.33 -30.00 20.05
N ASN A 161 28.51 -30.87 20.64
CA ASN A 161 27.11 -31.00 20.38
C ASN A 161 26.32 -29.71 20.73
N ASP A 162 26.58 -29.14 21.90
CA ASP A 162 25.94 -27.89 22.32
C ASP A 162 26.28 -26.74 21.39
N TYR A 163 27.52 -26.67 20.94
CA TYR A 163 27.93 -25.64 19.98
C TYR A 163 27.30 -25.84 18.59
N ALA A 164 27.19 -27.08 18.13
CA ALA A 164 26.47 -27.40 16.89
C ALA A 164 25.01 -26.95 16.98
N GLN A 165 24.35 -27.22 18.11
CA GLN A 165 22.96 -26.78 18.32
C GLN A 165 22.81 -25.25 18.35
N MET A 166 23.79 -24.53 18.91
CA MET A 166 23.81 -23.06 18.84
C MET A 166 23.93 -22.56 17.41
N CYS A 167 24.77 -23.18 16.58
CA CYS A 167 24.87 -22.89 15.15
C CYS A 167 23.53 -23.13 14.43
N ASP A 168 22.84 -24.22 14.70
CA ASP A 168 21.56 -24.57 14.09
C ASP A 168 20.44 -23.61 14.52
N ASN A 169 20.43 -23.18 15.79
CA ASN A 169 19.50 -22.18 16.26
C ASN A 169 19.73 -20.82 15.60
N PHE A 170 20.97 -20.45 15.37
CA PHE A 170 21.31 -19.23 14.64
C PHE A 170 20.92 -19.32 13.17
N GLU A 171 21.10 -20.49 12.53
CA GLU A 171 20.65 -20.74 11.16
C GLU A 171 19.12 -20.57 11.02
N LYS A 172 18.34 -21.13 11.96
CA LYS A 172 16.89 -20.94 12.01
C LYS A 172 16.53 -19.45 12.11
N LYS A 173 17.24 -18.71 12.97
CA LYS A 173 17.03 -17.26 13.08
C LYS A 173 17.33 -16.52 11.77
N LEU A 174 18.38 -16.89 11.06
CA LEU A 174 18.70 -16.33 9.74
C LEU A 174 17.61 -16.65 8.73
N HIS A 175 17.06 -17.86 8.76
CA HIS A 175 15.94 -18.24 7.91
C HIS A 175 14.68 -17.39 8.19
N ASP A 176 14.35 -17.12 9.45
CA ASP A 176 13.25 -16.23 9.82
C ASP A 176 13.44 -14.81 9.27
N LEU A 177 14.69 -14.31 9.29
CA LEU A 177 15.02 -13.02 8.68
C LEU A 177 14.86 -13.05 7.15
N GLU A 178 15.19 -14.15 6.50
CA GLU A 178 14.97 -14.33 5.05
C GLU A 178 13.49 -14.32 4.68
N LEU A 179 12.65 -14.99 5.46
CA LEU A 179 11.19 -14.97 5.27
C LEU A 179 10.64 -13.54 5.41
N THR A 180 11.10 -12.80 6.42
CA THR A 180 10.72 -11.39 6.59
C THR A 180 11.18 -10.53 5.40
N ARG A 181 12.38 -10.79 4.86
CA ARG A 181 12.87 -10.11 3.66
C ARG A 181 12.01 -10.39 2.43
N MET A 182 11.50 -11.61 2.28
CA MET A 182 10.57 -11.95 1.20
C MET A 182 9.29 -11.15 1.26
N VAL A 183 8.75 -10.90 2.45
CA VAL A 183 7.59 -10.00 2.64
C VAL A 183 7.89 -8.61 2.09
N SER A 184 9.05 -8.03 2.43
CA SER A 184 9.48 -6.72 1.90
C SER A 184 9.55 -6.69 0.36
N VAL A 185 10.04 -7.76 -0.28
CA VAL A 185 10.07 -7.86 -1.74
C VAL A 185 8.67 -7.85 -2.35
N GLN A 186 7.72 -8.57 -1.72
CA GLN A 186 6.34 -8.65 -2.20
C GLN A 186 5.56 -7.34 -2.01
N MET A 187 5.91 -6.54 -1.00
CA MET A 187 5.24 -5.26 -0.73
C MET A 187 5.55 -4.18 -1.79
N SER A 188 6.75 -4.18 -2.35
CA SER A 188 7.15 -3.17 -3.34
C SER A 188 6.21 -3.05 -4.54
N PRO A 189 5.88 -4.14 -5.27
CA PRO A 189 4.92 -4.06 -6.38
C PRO A 189 3.49 -3.73 -5.92
N GLN A 190 3.10 -4.16 -4.71
CA GLN A 190 1.77 -3.84 -4.16
C GLN A 190 1.62 -2.33 -3.90
N ILE A 191 2.63 -1.69 -3.30
CA ILE A 191 2.65 -0.24 -3.09
C ILE A 191 2.52 0.49 -4.43
N ARG A 192 3.28 0.07 -5.46
CA ARG A 192 3.22 0.67 -6.79
C ARG A 192 1.88 0.46 -7.49
N LEU A 193 1.26 -0.71 -7.32
CA LEU A 193 -0.06 -0.98 -7.86
C LEU A 193 -1.12 -0.02 -7.29
N VAL A 194 -1.13 0.14 -5.97
CA VAL A 194 -2.05 1.08 -5.29
C VAL A 194 -1.80 2.51 -5.74
N GLN A 195 -0.54 2.93 -5.80
CA GLN A 195 -0.16 4.26 -6.26
C GLN A 195 -0.62 4.54 -7.71
N ASN A 196 -0.50 3.56 -8.59
CA ASN A 196 -0.97 3.71 -9.97
C ASN A 196 -2.49 3.79 -10.04
N ASN A 197 -3.21 3.04 -9.23
CA ASN A 197 -4.67 3.14 -9.13
C ASN A 197 -5.10 4.53 -8.63
N ASP A 198 -4.44 5.05 -7.60
CA ASP A 198 -4.69 6.39 -7.07
C ASP A 198 -4.43 7.47 -8.14
N LYS A 199 -3.35 7.35 -8.93
CA LYS A 199 -3.06 8.25 -10.05
C LYS A 199 -4.16 8.22 -11.11
N LEU A 200 -4.54 7.03 -11.56
CA LEU A 200 -5.61 6.86 -12.56
C LEU A 200 -6.94 7.45 -12.09
N MET A 201 -7.27 7.29 -10.80
CA MET A 201 -8.49 7.85 -10.23
C MET A 201 -8.41 9.38 -10.14
N ALA A 202 -7.29 9.93 -9.69
CA ALA A 202 -7.08 11.38 -9.63
C ALA A 202 -7.18 12.02 -11.02
N ASP A 203 -6.60 11.40 -12.06
CA ASP A 203 -6.68 11.85 -13.45
C ASP A 203 -8.12 11.77 -13.98
N LYS A 204 -8.85 10.71 -13.63
CA LYS A 204 -10.25 10.54 -14.03
C LYS A 204 -11.17 11.58 -13.39
N ILE A 205 -10.96 11.88 -12.11
CA ILE A 205 -11.66 12.97 -11.42
C ILE A 205 -11.37 14.31 -12.12
N GLN A 206 -10.10 14.62 -12.39
CA GLN A 206 -9.69 15.84 -13.07
C GLN A 206 -10.37 15.98 -14.44
N SER A 207 -10.34 14.93 -15.24
CA SER A 207 -10.98 14.94 -16.58
C SER A 207 -12.49 15.12 -16.47
N THR A 208 -13.13 14.51 -15.47
CA THR A 208 -14.58 14.65 -15.25
C THR A 208 -14.94 16.07 -14.86
N LEU A 209 -14.18 16.67 -13.92
CA LEU A 209 -14.41 18.05 -13.47
C LEU A 209 -14.25 19.05 -14.63
N VAL A 210 -13.19 18.92 -15.44
CA VAL A 210 -12.97 19.80 -16.60
C VAL A 210 -14.11 19.68 -17.60
N ASN A 211 -14.52 18.46 -17.96
CA ASN A 211 -15.61 18.23 -18.89
C ASN A 211 -16.95 18.74 -18.36
N THR A 212 -17.21 18.61 -17.06
CA THR A 212 -18.42 19.12 -16.41
C THR A 212 -18.48 20.63 -16.46
N ILE A 213 -17.39 21.32 -16.14
CA ILE A 213 -17.29 22.78 -16.23
C ILE A 213 -17.55 23.25 -17.66
N CYS A 214 -16.96 22.60 -18.67
CA CYS A 214 -17.18 22.94 -20.09
C CYS A 214 -18.64 22.72 -20.56
N LEU A 215 -19.41 21.85 -19.91
CA LEU A 215 -20.82 21.61 -20.26
C LEU A 215 -21.79 22.57 -19.57
N LEU A 216 -21.38 23.22 -18.48
CA LEU A 216 -22.20 24.18 -17.72
C LEU A 216 -22.06 25.62 -18.21
N TYR A 217 -20.99 25.94 -18.93
CA TYR A 217 -20.71 27.27 -19.51
C TYR A 217 -20.65 27.23 -21.04
#